data_22278f54c773b331cc21e1dcb9fdbd6e
#
_entry.id   22278f54c773b331cc21e1dcb9fdbd6e
#
_cell.length_a   1.000
_cell.length_b   1.000
_cell.length_c   1.000
_cell.angle_alpha   90.00
_cell.angle_beta   90.00
_cell.angle_gamma   90.00
#
_symmetry.space_group_name_H-M   'P 1'
#
loop_
_entity.id
_entity.type
_entity.pdbx_description
1 polymer ?
#
loop_
_entity_poly.entity_id
_entity_poly.type
_entity_poly.pdbx_seq_one_letter_code
_entity_poly.pdbx_strand_id
1 'polypeptide(L)'
;EEEAIDVHGITNEFLRDKPLFHQIAQEFFDYIEGAELVIHNAPFDVGHMDNEFALLNQGYPKTETFCQVLDTLKMARDLHPGQKNNLDALCRRYDVDNGKRTLHGALLDSEILADVYLAMTGGQTKLNLNQNKDDGSEQQKGGIKRLNSDRAPLVVLRASDAEQSAH
;
A
#
# COMPACT_ATOMS: atom_id res chain seq x y z
N GLU A 1 28.45 3.27 7.34
CA GLU A 1 28.48 4.71 7.64
C GLU A 1 27.62 4.96 8.89
N GLU A 2 28.10 5.77 9.84
CA GLU A 2 27.41 5.98 11.13
C GLU A 2 26.01 6.58 10.95
N GLU A 3 25.86 7.54 10.05
CA GLU A 3 24.57 8.17 9.74
C GLU A 3 23.49 7.16 9.25
N ALA A 4 23.89 6.13 8.52
CA ALA A 4 22.96 5.10 8.06
C ALA A 4 22.52 4.19 9.24
N ILE A 5 23.43 3.88 10.16
CA ILE A 5 23.14 3.09 11.36
C ILE A 5 22.10 3.82 12.23
N ASP A 6 22.21 5.13 12.37
CA ASP A 6 21.27 5.95 13.13
C ASP A 6 19.84 5.91 12.54
N VAL A 7 19.74 5.72 11.23
CA VAL A 7 18.44 5.65 10.53
C VAL A 7 17.80 4.27 10.63
N HIS A 8 18.52 3.20 10.32
CA HIS A 8 17.96 1.84 10.20
C HIS A 8 18.35 0.90 11.35
N GLY A 9 19.28 1.28 12.23
CA GLY A 9 19.70 0.49 13.39
C GLY A 9 20.55 -0.76 13.06
N ILE A 10 20.92 -0.99 11.79
CA ILE A 10 21.70 -2.16 11.38
C ILE A 10 23.18 -1.85 11.60
N THR A 11 23.78 -2.51 12.58
CA THR A 11 25.20 -2.33 12.93
C THR A 11 26.11 -3.18 12.07
N ASN A 12 27.39 -2.79 11.96
CA ASN A 12 28.41 -3.59 11.28
C ASN A 12 28.59 -4.98 11.93
N GLU A 13 28.36 -5.07 13.25
CA GLU A 13 28.41 -6.35 13.97
C GLU A 13 27.28 -7.28 13.55
N PHE A 14 26.07 -6.76 13.42
CA PHE A 14 24.91 -7.51 12.91
C PHE A 14 25.16 -8.04 11.50
N LEU A 15 25.84 -7.28 10.64
CA LEU A 15 26.10 -7.65 9.25
C LEU A 15 27.23 -8.68 9.09
N ARG A 16 28.06 -8.89 10.10
CA ARG A 16 29.27 -9.75 10.00
C ARG A 16 28.97 -11.17 9.53
N ASP A 17 27.83 -11.72 9.96
CA ASP A 17 27.43 -13.09 9.67
C ASP A 17 26.41 -13.18 8.51
N LYS A 18 26.11 -12.07 7.86
CA LYS A 18 25.13 -12.05 6.77
C LYS A 18 25.81 -12.31 5.43
N PRO A 19 25.12 -12.96 4.48
CA PRO A 19 25.66 -13.20 3.16
C PRO A 19 25.88 -11.87 2.44
N LEU A 20 26.93 -11.81 1.62
CA LEU A 20 27.15 -10.69 0.73
C LEU A 20 26.21 -10.78 -0.47
N PHE A 21 25.87 -9.64 -1.08
CA PHE A 21 24.89 -9.60 -2.17
C PHE A 21 25.20 -10.57 -3.31
N HIS A 22 26.47 -10.70 -3.72
CA HIS A 22 26.88 -11.63 -4.78
C HIS A 22 26.56 -13.11 -4.47
N GLN A 23 26.36 -13.47 -3.21
CA GLN A 23 26.03 -14.85 -2.80
C GLN A 23 24.53 -15.16 -2.93
N ILE A 24 23.70 -14.13 -2.87
CA ILE A 24 22.23 -14.25 -2.88
C ILE A 24 21.59 -13.62 -4.12
N ALA A 25 22.37 -12.97 -4.97
CA ALA A 25 21.87 -12.17 -6.08
C ALA A 25 20.96 -12.97 -7.04
N GLN A 26 21.36 -14.22 -7.36
CA GLN A 26 20.57 -15.06 -8.25
C GLN A 26 19.23 -15.47 -7.61
N GLU A 27 19.26 -15.89 -6.35
CA GLU A 27 18.05 -16.25 -5.60
C GLU A 27 17.12 -15.03 -5.47
N PHE A 28 17.68 -13.86 -5.19
CA PHE A 28 16.91 -12.61 -5.12
C PHE A 28 16.33 -12.23 -6.47
N PHE A 29 17.09 -12.34 -7.56
CA PHE A 29 16.61 -12.08 -8.92
C PHE A 29 15.43 -13.02 -9.26
N ASP A 30 15.59 -14.33 -9.07
CA ASP A 30 14.57 -15.33 -9.36
C ASP A 30 13.29 -15.09 -8.53
N TYR A 31 13.45 -14.60 -7.30
CA TYR A 31 12.32 -14.31 -6.41
C TYR A 31 11.48 -13.12 -6.88
N ILE A 32 12.11 -12.08 -7.42
CA ILE A 32 11.40 -10.86 -7.85
C ILE A 32 11.05 -10.84 -9.33
N GLU A 33 11.62 -11.72 -10.17
CA GLU A 33 11.37 -11.75 -11.61
C GLU A 33 9.88 -11.90 -11.91
N GLY A 34 9.34 -10.99 -12.72
CA GLY A 34 7.94 -10.94 -13.09
C GLY A 34 6.99 -10.41 -12.01
N ALA A 35 7.50 -10.05 -10.84
CA ALA A 35 6.69 -9.47 -9.76
C ALA A 35 6.37 -7.99 -9.99
N GLU A 36 5.31 -7.50 -9.33
CA GLU A 36 5.08 -6.08 -9.13
C GLU A 36 5.66 -5.66 -7.77
N LEU A 37 6.67 -4.80 -7.81
CA LEU A 37 7.33 -4.27 -6.62
C LEU A 37 6.60 -3.00 -6.16
N VAL A 38 5.96 -3.06 -5.00
CA VAL A 38 5.26 -1.92 -4.39
C VAL A 38 6.23 -1.23 -3.44
N ILE A 39 6.71 -0.05 -3.80
CA ILE A 39 7.78 0.66 -3.11
C ILE A 39 7.36 2.11 -2.82
N HIS A 40 7.75 2.64 -1.66
CA HIS A 40 7.53 4.05 -1.33
C HIS A 40 8.76 4.89 -1.65
N ASN A 41 8.70 5.73 -2.69
CA ASN A 41 9.84 6.42 -3.29
C ASN A 41 10.75 5.47 -4.09
N ALA A 42 10.13 4.70 -4.97
CA ALA A 42 10.78 3.63 -5.75
C ALA A 42 12.10 3.99 -6.45
N PRO A 43 12.34 5.19 -6.97
CA PRO A 43 13.62 5.54 -7.58
C PRO A 43 14.84 5.34 -6.66
N PHE A 44 14.65 5.47 -5.35
CA PHE A 44 15.72 5.26 -4.37
C PHE A 44 16.11 3.78 -4.28
N ASP A 45 15.14 2.91 -4.05
CA ASP A 45 15.39 1.48 -3.86
C ASP A 45 15.79 0.79 -5.17
N VAL A 46 15.10 1.12 -6.28
CA VAL A 46 15.44 0.61 -7.62
C VAL A 46 16.84 1.02 -8.02
N GLY A 47 17.24 2.27 -7.73
CA GLY A 47 18.59 2.74 -8.01
C GLY A 47 19.68 1.96 -7.26
N HIS A 48 19.43 1.60 -5.99
CA HIS A 48 20.32 0.75 -5.20
C HIS A 48 20.38 -0.68 -5.73
N MET A 49 19.23 -1.30 -6.03
CA MET A 49 19.17 -2.65 -6.60
C MET A 49 19.94 -2.72 -7.94
N ASP A 50 19.67 -1.78 -8.84
CA ASP A 50 20.35 -1.71 -10.14
C ASP A 50 21.86 -1.54 -9.98
N ASN A 51 22.31 -0.73 -9.02
CA ASN A 51 23.72 -0.55 -8.74
C ASN A 51 24.37 -1.83 -8.21
N GLU A 52 23.75 -2.51 -7.27
CA GLU A 52 24.25 -3.78 -6.73
C GLU A 52 24.35 -4.87 -7.83
N PHE A 53 23.34 -5.01 -8.67
CA PHE A 53 23.36 -5.93 -9.80
C PHE A 53 24.45 -5.56 -10.82
N ALA A 54 24.65 -4.27 -11.11
CA ALA A 54 25.70 -3.81 -12.02
C ALA A 54 27.10 -4.09 -11.50
N LEU A 55 27.34 -3.95 -10.20
CA LEU A 55 28.65 -4.23 -9.56
C LEU A 55 29.07 -5.70 -9.69
N LEU A 56 28.13 -6.62 -9.85
CA LEU A 56 28.42 -8.05 -10.05
C LEU A 56 29.05 -8.33 -11.42
N ASN A 57 28.88 -7.48 -12.41
CA ASN A 57 29.36 -7.66 -13.79
C ASN A 57 28.92 -9.00 -14.43
N GLN A 58 27.76 -9.53 -14.04
CA GLN A 58 27.20 -10.80 -14.52
C GLN A 58 26.09 -10.62 -15.56
N GLY A 59 25.85 -9.39 -16.02
CA GLY A 59 24.89 -9.10 -17.08
C GLY A 59 23.44 -9.04 -16.62
N TYR A 60 23.17 -8.87 -15.34
CA TYR A 60 21.80 -8.64 -14.85
C TYR A 60 21.18 -7.42 -15.52
N PRO A 61 19.92 -7.54 -15.96
CA PRO A 61 19.20 -6.40 -16.54
C PRO A 61 18.78 -5.41 -15.44
N LYS A 62 18.34 -4.21 -15.84
CA LYS A 62 17.77 -3.25 -14.91
C LYS A 62 16.45 -3.75 -14.36
N THR A 63 16.16 -3.46 -13.10
CA THR A 63 14.97 -3.91 -12.36
C THR A 63 13.67 -3.67 -13.12
N GLU A 64 13.47 -2.49 -13.70
CA GLU A 64 12.27 -2.15 -14.45
C GLU A 64 12.08 -2.94 -15.76
N THR A 65 13.08 -3.71 -16.20
CA THR A 65 12.96 -4.55 -17.43
C THR A 65 12.39 -5.93 -17.13
N PHE A 66 12.47 -6.40 -15.88
CA PHE A 66 12.00 -7.73 -15.49
C PHE A 66 10.98 -7.70 -14.34
N CYS A 67 10.78 -6.56 -13.69
CA CYS A 67 9.74 -6.31 -12.69
C CYS A 67 8.83 -5.16 -13.11
N GLN A 68 7.60 -5.18 -12.64
CA GLN A 68 6.78 -3.97 -12.60
C GLN A 68 7.10 -3.20 -11.31
N VAL A 69 7.12 -1.87 -11.39
CA VAL A 69 7.41 -1.02 -10.22
C VAL A 69 6.26 -0.06 -10.00
N LEU A 70 5.63 -0.14 -8.83
CA LEU A 70 4.60 0.77 -8.38
C LEU A 70 5.17 1.68 -7.29
N ASP A 71 5.29 2.98 -7.60
CA ASP A 71 5.71 3.99 -6.63
C ASP A 71 4.52 4.54 -5.85
N THR A 72 4.39 4.12 -4.59
CA THR A 72 3.30 4.56 -3.72
C THR A 72 3.43 6.02 -3.29
N LEU A 73 4.62 6.62 -3.32
CA LEU A 73 4.80 8.06 -3.08
C LEU A 73 4.21 8.88 -4.23
N LYS A 74 4.44 8.45 -5.47
CA LYS A 74 3.83 9.07 -6.65
C LYS A 74 2.30 8.94 -6.58
N MET A 75 1.79 7.74 -6.33
CA MET A 75 0.36 7.50 -6.14
C MET A 75 -0.23 8.40 -5.05
N ALA A 76 0.44 8.51 -3.89
CA ALA A 76 -0.02 9.35 -2.79
C ALA A 76 -0.03 10.84 -3.16
N ARG A 77 0.93 11.32 -3.95
CA ARG A 77 0.97 12.71 -4.45
C ARG A 77 -0.20 13.01 -5.40
N ASP A 78 -0.58 12.03 -6.22
CA ASP A 78 -1.72 12.16 -7.13
C ASP A 78 -3.05 12.18 -6.37
N LEU A 79 -3.18 11.36 -5.32
CA LEU A 79 -4.37 11.32 -4.45
C LEU A 79 -4.47 12.53 -3.50
N HIS A 80 -3.33 13.06 -3.05
CA HIS A 80 -3.24 14.12 -2.04
C HIS A 80 -2.29 15.25 -2.49
N PRO A 81 -2.62 15.99 -3.54
CA PRO A 81 -1.75 17.05 -4.05
C PRO A 81 -1.51 18.13 -2.99
N GLY A 82 -0.27 18.61 -2.93
CA GLY A 82 0.13 19.70 -2.00
C GLY A 82 0.26 19.27 -0.52
N GLN A 83 0.05 18.01 -0.19
CA GLN A 83 0.17 17.48 1.18
C GLN A 83 1.49 16.73 1.39
N LYS A 84 1.87 16.53 2.67
CA LYS A 84 2.96 15.61 3.01
C LYS A 84 2.51 14.18 2.73
N ASN A 85 3.33 13.43 1.99
CA ASN A 85 3.03 12.08 1.54
C ASN A 85 4.16 11.07 1.89
N ASN A 86 4.98 11.37 2.90
CA ASN A 86 5.87 10.36 3.48
C ASN A 86 5.06 9.30 4.23
N LEU A 87 5.65 8.14 4.51
CA LEU A 87 4.97 6.99 5.11
C LEU A 87 4.26 7.37 6.43
N ASP A 88 4.90 8.15 7.32
CA ASP A 88 4.28 8.60 8.58
C ASP A 88 3.06 9.51 8.38
N ALA A 89 3.09 10.37 7.36
CA ALA A 89 1.95 11.22 7.03
C ALA A 89 0.78 10.40 6.48
N LEU A 90 1.08 9.35 5.71
CA LEU A 90 0.09 8.43 5.18
C LEU A 90 -0.51 7.56 6.29
N CYS A 91 0.29 7.04 7.23
CA CYS A 91 -0.19 6.32 8.40
C CYS A 91 -1.22 7.13 9.17
N ARG A 92 -0.89 8.39 9.49
CA ARG A 92 -1.84 9.29 10.19
C ARG A 92 -3.11 9.56 9.39
N ARG A 93 -3.01 9.67 8.06
CA ARG A 93 -4.16 9.96 7.19
C ARG A 93 -5.11 8.79 7.07
N TYR A 94 -4.56 7.58 6.98
CA TYR A 94 -5.31 6.36 6.79
C TYR A 94 -5.59 5.58 8.08
N ASP A 95 -5.19 6.15 9.24
CA ASP A 95 -5.38 5.54 10.55
C ASP A 95 -4.70 4.15 10.66
N VAL A 96 -3.49 4.07 10.08
CA VAL A 96 -2.62 2.90 10.18
C VAL A 96 -1.67 3.08 11.36
N ASP A 97 -1.63 2.08 12.25
CA ASP A 97 -0.78 2.10 13.45
C ASP A 97 0.71 1.98 13.06
N ASN A 98 1.49 3.01 13.38
CA ASN A 98 2.95 3.01 13.25
C ASN A 98 3.66 3.21 14.61
N GLY A 99 2.97 3.00 15.72
CA GLY A 99 3.48 3.26 17.08
C GLY A 99 4.71 2.43 17.47
N LYS A 100 4.96 1.31 16.79
CA LYS A 100 6.15 0.46 17.01
C LYS A 100 7.37 0.92 16.18
N ARG A 101 7.22 1.93 15.33
CA ARG A 101 8.26 2.43 14.43
C ARG A 101 9.20 3.38 15.17
N THR A 102 10.15 2.82 15.91
CA THR A 102 11.21 3.61 16.59
C THR A 102 12.40 3.89 15.69
N LEU A 103 12.68 2.98 14.74
CA LEU A 103 13.71 3.08 13.71
C LEU A 103 13.11 2.71 12.35
N HIS A 104 13.75 3.09 11.26
CA HIS A 104 13.36 2.73 9.90
C HIS A 104 13.81 1.29 9.58
N GLY A 105 13.20 0.31 10.26
CA GLY A 105 13.46 -1.09 10.01
C GLY A 105 12.73 -1.55 8.73
N ALA A 106 13.48 -2.05 7.75
CA ALA A 106 12.95 -2.40 6.43
C ALA A 106 11.72 -3.32 6.49
N LEU A 107 11.74 -4.33 7.35
CA LEU A 107 10.61 -5.27 7.47
C LEU A 107 9.35 -4.59 8.04
N LEU A 108 9.50 -3.82 9.12
CA LEU A 108 8.39 -3.10 9.72
C LEU A 108 7.84 -2.03 8.79
N ASP A 109 8.72 -1.32 8.08
CA ASP A 109 8.31 -0.32 7.08
C ASP A 109 7.55 -0.95 5.91
N SER A 110 7.93 -2.17 5.51
CA SER A 110 7.22 -2.93 4.48
C SER A 110 5.82 -3.39 4.93
N GLU A 111 5.67 -3.84 6.17
CA GLU A 111 4.37 -4.19 6.76
C GLU A 111 3.44 -2.96 6.82
N ILE A 112 3.95 -1.85 7.35
CA ILE A 112 3.22 -0.58 7.40
C ILE A 112 2.84 -0.10 5.99
N LEU A 113 3.77 -0.22 5.03
CA LEU A 113 3.52 0.16 3.64
C LEU A 113 2.40 -0.68 3.02
N ALA A 114 2.37 -1.99 3.29
CA ALA A 114 1.29 -2.86 2.81
C ALA A 114 -0.08 -2.40 3.32
N ASP A 115 -0.19 -2.09 4.62
CA ASP A 115 -1.44 -1.59 5.22
C ASP A 115 -1.86 -0.23 4.65
N VAL A 116 -0.90 0.69 4.49
CA VAL A 116 -1.15 2.00 3.85
C VAL A 116 -1.59 1.83 2.40
N TYR A 117 -0.93 0.97 1.64
CA TYR A 117 -1.27 0.71 0.24
C TYR A 117 -2.68 0.12 0.11
N LEU A 118 -3.04 -0.84 0.95
CA LEU A 118 -4.40 -1.39 0.99
C LEU A 118 -5.44 -0.33 1.36
N ALA A 119 -5.13 0.55 2.31
CA ALA A 119 -6.02 1.65 2.68
C ALA A 119 -6.16 2.70 1.56
N MET A 120 -5.08 2.99 0.81
CA MET A 120 -5.10 3.90 -0.34
C MET A 120 -5.90 3.35 -1.52
N THR A 121 -5.86 2.04 -1.75
CA THR A 121 -6.47 1.37 -2.91
C THR A 121 -7.78 0.67 -2.60
N GLY A 122 -7.97 0.24 -1.36
CA GLY A 122 -9.10 -0.60 -0.94
C GLY A 122 -10.44 0.12 -0.80
N GLY A 123 -10.52 1.46 -1.01
CA GLY A 123 -11.78 2.20 -1.08
C GLY A 123 -12.74 1.95 0.09
N GLN A 124 -12.26 1.60 1.28
CA GLN A 124 -13.10 1.60 2.48
C GLN A 124 -13.42 3.06 2.85
N THR A 125 -14.36 3.66 2.11
CA THR A 125 -15.13 4.75 2.64
C THR A 125 -15.78 4.22 3.92
N LYS A 126 -15.26 4.64 5.09
CA LYS A 126 -16.00 4.50 6.35
C LYS A 126 -17.39 5.07 6.07
N LEU A 127 -18.40 4.23 5.98
CA LEU A 127 -19.79 4.66 6.01
C LEU A 127 -19.98 5.33 7.38
N ASN A 128 -19.80 6.64 7.45
CA ASN A 128 -20.13 7.43 8.61
C ASN A 128 -21.66 7.46 8.75
N LEU A 129 -22.23 6.39 9.31
CA LEU A 129 -23.64 6.29 9.65
C LEU A 129 -24.04 7.18 10.83
N ASN A 130 -23.08 7.85 11.47
CA ASN A 130 -23.29 8.70 12.65
C ASN A 130 -22.93 10.16 12.38
N GLN A 131 -23.70 10.84 11.54
CA GLN A 131 -23.82 12.30 11.63
C GLN A 131 -25.27 12.72 11.45
N ASN A 132 -26.09 12.44 12.49
CA ASN A 132 -27.23 13.25 12.82
C ASN A 132 -26.88 14.00 14.12
N LYS A 133 -26.30 15.19 13.99
CA LYS A 133 -26.49 16.29 14.94
C LYS A 133 -26.73 17.55 14.12
N ASP A 134 -27.88 18.15 14.40
CA ASP A 134 -28.33 19.42 13.89
C ASP A 134 -27.25 20.48 13.91
N ASP A 135 -26.98 21.10 12.78
CA ASP A 135 -26.82 22.54 12.74
C ASP A 135 -27.11 23.06 11.31
N GLY A 136 -27.90 24.12 11.25
CA GLY A 136 -28.49 24.63 10.02
C GLY A 136 -27.46 25.38 9.15
N SER A 137 -27.14 24.78 8.02
CA SER A 137 -26.70 25.52 6.83
C SER A 137 -26.91 24.66 5.58
N GLU A 138 -27.66 25.23 4.64
CA GLU A 138 -27.97 24.65 3.33
C GLU A 138 -26.72 24.47 2.50
N GLN A 139 -26.22 23.23 2.36
CA GLN A 139 -25.37 22.83 1.22
C GLN A 139 -25.66 21.36 0.90
N GLN A 140 -25.85 21.10 -0.39
CA GLN A 140 -26.30 19.89 -1.08
C GLN A 140 -25.92 18.59 -0.37
N LYS A 141 -26.87 18.05 0.40
CA LYS A 141 -26.76 16.76 1.08
C LYS A 141 -27.09 15.64 0.09
N GLY A 142 -26.16 14.76 -0.17
CA GLY A 142 -26.44 13.40 -0.64
C GLY A 142 -27.18 12.62 0.43
N GLY A 143 -28.35 13.07 0.84
CA GLY A 143 -29.19 12.40 1.83
C GLY A 143 -29.90 11.20 1.22
N ILE A 144 -30.25 10.22 2.06
CA ILE A 144 -31.08 9.07 1.69
C ILE A 144 -32.36 9.58 1.05
N LYS A 145 -32.48 9.41 -0.28
CA LYS A 145 -33.65 9.80 -1.03
C LYS A 145 -34.76 8.81 -0.70
N ARG A 146 -35.70 9.20 0.16
CA ARG A 146 -36.88 8.37 0.43
C ARG A 146 -37.67 8.20 -0.85
N LEU A 147 -37.96 6.97 -1.21
CA LEU A 147 -38.76 6.65 -2.38
C LEU A 147 -40.20 7.04 -2.14
N ASN A 148 -40.89 7.54 -3.18
CA ASN A 148 -42.26 7.93 -3.10
C ASN A 148 -43.17 6.72 -2.73
N SER A 149 -44.10 6.92 -1.82
CA SER A 149 -45.07 5.89 -1.38
C SER A 149 -46.00 5.38 -2.51
N ASP A 150 -46.18 6.19 -3.55
CA ASP A 150 -47.09 5.88 -4.67
C ASP A 150 -46.46 5.05 -5.80
N ARG A 151 -45.25 4.52 -5.59
CA ARG A 151 -44.60 3.68 -6.62
C ARG A 151 -45.25 2.29 -6.66
N ALA A 152 -45.27 1.67 -7.83
CA ALA A 152 -45.63 0.29 -8.01
C ALA A 152 -44.83 -0.64 -7.06
N PRO A 153 -45.46 -1.66 -6.46
CA PRO A 153 -44.72 -2.60 -5.61
C PRO A 153 -43.60 -3.28 -6.35
N LEU A 154 -42.47 -3.48 -5.66
CA LEU A 154 -41.33 -4.20 -6.24
C LEU A 154 -41.71 -5.65 -6.54
N VAL A 155 -41.37 -6.13 -7.72
CA VAL A 155 -41.53 -7.55 -8.06
C VAL A 155 -40.46 -8.33 -7.26
N VAL A 156 -40.92 -9.12 -6.30
CA VAL A 156 -40.06 -10.03 -5.53
C VAL A 156 -40.02 -11.37 -6.28
N LEU A 157 -38.89 -11.66 -6.89
CA LEU A 157 -38.64 -12.98 -7.46
C LEU A 157 -38.39 -13.96 -6.30
N ARG A 158 -39.22 -14.98 -6.21
CA ARG A 158 -39.05 -16.10 -5.26
C ARG A 158 -38.52 -17.30 -6.03
N ALA A 159 -37.65 -18.09 -5.39
CA ALA A 159 -37.18 -19.33 -5.97
C ALA A 159 -38.40 -20.26 -6.25
N SER A 160 -38.39 -20.91 -7.40
CA SER A 160 -39.39 -21.92 -7.76
C SER A 160 -39.23 -23.17 -6.89
N ASP A 161 -40.30 -23.97 -6.81
CA ASP A 161 -40.28 -25.23 -6.03
C ASP A 161 -39.18 -26.19 -6.52
N ALA A 162 -38.85 -26.15 -7.82
CA ALA A 162 -37.79 -26.94 -8.40
C ALA A 162 -36.38 -26.46 -7.95
N GLU A 163 -36.19 -25.15 -7.79
CA GLU A 163 -34.95 -24.58 -7.29
C GLU A 163 -34.77 -24.80 -5.78
N GLN A 164 -35.88 -24.78 -5.02
CA GLN A 164 -35.86 -25.07 -3.59
C GLN A 164 -35.61 -26.55 -3.29
N SER A 165 -36.05 -27.46 -4.16
CA SER A 165 -35.79 -28.90 -3.99
C SER A 165 -34.41 -29.34 -4.49
N ALA A 166 -33.68 -28.51 -5.24
CA ALA A 166 -32.33 -28.78 -5.70
C ALA A 166 -31.23 -28.29 -4.73
N HIS A 167 -31.62 -27.63 -3.62
CA HIS A 167 -30.71 -27.10 -2.60
C HIS A 167 -30.75 -27.98 -1.37
#